data_4ae3844f62cbe73fd01b44abdbafcde0
#
_entry.id   4ae3844f62cbe73fd01b44abdbafcde0
#
_cell.length_a   1.000
_cell.length_b   1.000
_cell.length_c   1.000
_cell.angle_alpha   90.00
_cell.angle_beta   90.00
_cell.angle_gamma   90.00
#
_symmetry.space_group_name_H-M   'P 1'
#
loop_
_entity.id
_entity.type
_entity.pdbx_description
1 polymer ?
#
loop_
_entity_poly.entity_id
_entity_poly.type
_entity_poly.pdbx_seq_one_letter_code
_entity_poly.pdbx_strand_id
1 'polypeptide(L)'
;MNSNIARVAAGIAAVAVAVLLLVVLKNDGGGDKEAVSTPTTATDSAPGTTTSPAAKVEIPTIVVEGGKPVGGVKDLSFEEGDRIRFKVESDVSDEIHVHGYDLMKDVEAGGSVTFDFPATIEGVFEAELEERKQPIAELTVNP
;
A
#
# COMPACT_ATOMS: atom_id res chain seq x y z
N MET A 1 17.11 -12.19 48.98
CA MET A 1 17.86 -13.41 48.69
C MET A 1 16.86 -14.35 47.99
N ASN A 2 16.91 -14.44 46.70
CA ASN A 2 16.91 -15.68 45.93
C ASN A 2 16.96 -15.29 44.45
N SER A 3 18.11 -15.48 43.94
CA SER A 3 18.38 -15.42 42.52
C SER A 3 17.80 -16.67 41.85
N ASN A 4 17.10 -16.46 40.73
CA ASN A 4 16.95 -17.52 39.76
C ASN A 4 17.32 -16.97 38.39
N ILE A 5 18.62 -16.93 38.17
CA ILE A 5 19.23 -16.94 36.85
C ILE A 5 19.20 -18.39 36.38
N ALA A 6 18.38 -18.68 35.43
CA ALA A 6 18.45 -19.90 34.62
C ALA A 6 18.31 -19.39 33.16
N ARG A 7 19.45 -19.20 32.46
CA ARG A 7 20.04 -20.18 31.54
C ARG A 7 19.02 -20.82 30.63
N VAL A 8 18.87 -20.29 29.44
CA VAL A 8 18.77 -21.12 28.25
C VAL A 8 19.63 -20.49 27.16
N ALA A 9 20.69 -21.17 26.90
CA ALA A 9 21.61 -20.89 25.80
C ALA A 9 21.18 -21.71 24.59
N ALA A 10 21.45 -21.14 23.45
CA ALA A 10 21.80 -21.80 22.19
C ALA A 10 20.73 -22.63 21.46
N GLY A 11 20.41 -22.17 20.31
CA GLY A 11 19.82 -22.91 19.23
C GLY A 11 20.03 -22.18 17.91
N ILE A 12 21.30 -22.10 17.50
CA ILE A 12 21.65 -21.71 16.14
C ILE A 12 21.33 -22.90 15.24
N ALA A 13 20.35 -22.75 14.38
CA ALA A 13 20.20 -23.62 13.23
C ALA A 13 20.18 -22.75 11.98
N ALA A 14 21.35 -22.60 11.40
CA ALA A 14 21.54 -22.13 10.05
C ALA A 14 20.96 -23.19 9.11
N VAL A 15 19.94 -22.84 8.37
CA VAL A 15 19.55 -23.56 7.14
C VAL A 15 19.78 -22.62 5.98
N ALA A 16 20.99 -22.69 5.46
CA ALA A 16 21.29 -22.22 4.14
C ALA A 16 20.72 -23.24 3.15
N VAL A 17 19.65 -22.89 2.46
CA VAL A 17 19.26 -23.62 1.25
C VAL A 17 19.51 -22.68 0.08
N ALA A 18 20.62 -22.92 -0.54
CA ALA A 18 20.90 -22.47 -1.88
C ALA A 18 19.99 -23.22 -2.84
N VAL A 19 19.04 -22.53 -3.43
CA VAL A 19 18.43 -23.01 -4.67
C VAL A 19 19.06 -22.26 -5.81
N LEU A 20 20.10 -22.88 -6.30
CA LEU A 20 20.69 -22.59 -7.58
C LEU A 20 19.73 -23.08 -8.67
N LEU A 21 19.10 -22.17 -9.37
CA LEU A 21 19.27 -21.98 -10.78
C LEU A 21 19.24 -23.18 -11.70
N LEU A 22 18.40 -23.16 -12.64
CA LEU A 22 18.70 -23.49 -14.04
C LEU A 22 17.49 -23.22 -14.93
N VAL A 23 17.53 -22.08 -15.61
CA VAL A 23 16.89 -21.99 -16.89
C VAL A 23 17.92 -21.44 -17.87
N VAL A 24 18.59 -22.37 -18.49
CA VAL A 24 19.27 -22.17 -19.75
C VAL A 24 18.29 -22.69 -20.81
N LEU A 25 17.68 -21.74 -21.54
CA LEU A 25 17.96 -21.56 -22.92
C LEU A 25 17.87 -22.71 -23.88
N LYS A 26 17.11 -22.57 -24.82
CA LYS A 26 17.48 -22.63 -26.23
C LYS A 26 16.25 -22.44 -27.09
N ASN A 27 16.29 -21.46 -27.92
CA ASN A 27 15.68 -21.62 -29.20
C ASN A 27 16.52 -20.87 -30.25
N ASP A 28 17.30 -21.65 -30.91
CA ASP A 28 17.88 -21.33 -32.21
C ASP A 28 16.92 -21.79 -33.30
N GLY A 29 16.92 -21.05 -34.39
CA GLY A 29 16.37 -21.44 -35.66
C GLY A 29 15.45 -20.36 -36.24
N GLY A 30 15.80 -19.47 -37.10
CA GLY A 30 16.37 -19.63 -38.43
C GLY A 30 15.27 -19.72 -39.49
N GLY A 31 15.13 -18.73 -40.36
CA GLY A 31 14.23 -18.86 -41.50
C GLY A 31 13.89 -17.53 -42.16
N ASP A 32 14.76 -17.13 -43.04
CA ASP A 32 14.56 -16.07 -44.05
C ASP A 32 13.29 -16.25 -44.88
N LYS A 33 12.62 -15.17 -45.25
CA LYS A 33 12.36 -14.81 -46.62
C LYS A 33 11.68 -13.46 -46.79
N GLU A 34 12.29 -12.67 -47.60
CA GLU A 34 11.87 -11.39 -48.15
C GLU A 34 10.52 -11.46 -48.88
N ALA A 35 9.75 -10.37 -48.77
CA ALA A 35 8.99 -9.85 -49.93
C ALA A 35 8.68 -8.37 -49.73
N VAL A 36 9.25 -7.59 -50.56
CA VAL A 36 9.03 -6.19 -50.89
C VAL A 36 7.58 -5.94 -51.30
N SER A 37 6.96 -4.88 -50.77
CA SER A 37 6.05 -3.99 -51.51
C SER A 37 5.71 -2.74 -50.71
N THR A 38 6.14 -1.61 -51.15
CA THR A 38 5.68 -0.24 -50.83
C THR A 38 4.65 0.20 -51.87
N PRO A 39 4.05 1.40 -51.75
CA PRO A 39 3.42 2.14 -50.66
C PRO A 39 1.94 2.49 -51.01
N THR A 40 1.15 2.83 -50.06
CA THR A 40 -0.03 3.68 -50.31
C THR A 40 -0.32 4.58 -49.12
N THR A 41 -0.18 5.84 -49.38
CA THR A 41 -0.57 6.99 -48.56
C THR A 41 -2.06 6.94 -48.24
N ALA A 42 -2.41 6.99 -46.97
CA ALA A 42 -3.71 7.46 -46.53
C ALA A 42 -3.53 8.18 -45.19
N THR A 43 -3.66 9.47 -45.28
CA THR A 43 -3.88 10.42 -44.18
C THR A 43 -5.12 10.01 -43.41
N ASP A 44 -5.00 9.67 -42.14
CA ASP A 44 -6.12 9.78 -41.22
C ASP A 44 -5.65 10.26 -39.88
N SER A 45 -6.34 11.30 -39.44
CA SER A 45 -6.08 12.09 -38.24
C SER A 45 -6.33 11.26 -37.00
N ALA A 46 -5.30 10.95 -36.25
CA ALA A 46 -5.44 10.44 -34.91
C ALA A 46 -5.91 11.59 -33.98
N PRO A 47 -6.99 11.40 -33.20
CA PRO A 47 -7.28 12.32 -32.10
C PRO A 47 -6.18 12.20 -31.07
N GLY A 48 -5.52 13.31 -30.81
CA GLY A 48 -4.50 13.42 -29.79
C GLY A 48 -5.04 13.01 -28.44
N THR A 49 -4.60 11.87 -27.96
CA THR A 49 -4.73 11.52 -26.56
C THR A 49 -3.81 12.45 -25.79
N THR A 50 -4.34 13.52 -25.28
CA THR A 50 -3.68 14.34 -24.26
C THR A 50 -3.50 13.46 -23.03
N THR A 51 -2.37 12.80 -22.95
CA THR A 51 -1.88 12.22 -21.71
C THR A 51 -1.57 13.39 -20.79
N SER A 52 -2.58 13.78 -20.01
CA SER A 52 -2.36 14.67 -18.85
C SER A 52 -1.29 14.01 -17.99
N PRO A 53 -0.21 14.70 -17.60
CA PRO A 53 0.73 14.12 -16.65
C PRO A 53 -0.06 13.70 -15.43
N ALA A 54 0.01 12.43 -15.07
CA ALA A 54 -0.61 11.90 -13.87
C ALA A 54 -0.11 12.77 -12.72
N ALA A 55 -0.98 13.62 -12.18
CA ALA A 55 -0.70 14.35 -10.97
C ALA A 55 -0.27 13.31 -9.94
N LYS A 56 0.91 13.50 -9.36
CA LYS A 56 1.37 12.67 -8.24
C LYS A 56 0.32 12.83 -7.15
N VAL A 57 -0.57 11.85 -7.05
CA VAL A 57 -1.58 11.83 -6.00
C VAL A 57 -0.81 11.69 -4.69
N GLU A 58 -0.66 12.78 -3.97
CA GLU A 58 -0.07 12.75 -2.63
C GLU A 58 -1.05 12.01 -1.72
N ILE A 59 -0.61 10.90 -1.18
CA ILE A 59 -1.39 10.12 -0.23
C ILE A 59 -1.34 10.85 1.12
N PRO A 60 -2.49 11.26 1.68
CA PRO A 60 -2.53 11.88 3.01
C PRO A 60 -1.83 11.00 4.03
N THR A 61 -0.93 11.59 4.82
CA THR A 61 -0.22 10.87 5.88
C THR A 61 -0.69 11.35 7.24
N ILE A 62 -1.06 10.41 8.10
CA ILE A 62 -1.40 10.61 9.50
C ILE A 62 -0.18 10.17 10.31
N VAL A 63 0.40 11.09 11.06
CA VAL A 63 1.54 10.80 11.94
C VAL A 63 1.02 10.60 13.36
N VAL A 64 1.42 9.50 13.98
CA VAL A 64 1.09 9.15 15.37
C VAL A 64 2.37 9.18 16.18
N GLU A 65 2.37 9.98 17.25
CA GLU A 65 3.47 10.07 18.21
C GLU A 65 2.95 9.86 19.64
N GLY A 66 3.58 8.96 20.38
CA GLY A 66 3.16 8.59 21.73
C GLY A 66 1.72 8.06 21.76
N GLY A 67 1.27 7.42 20.67
CA GLY A 67 -0.09 6.87 20.55
C GLY A 67 -1.17 7.94 20.35
N LYS A 68 -0.82 9.12 19.81
CA LYS A 68 -1.78 10.18 19.48
C LYS A 68 -1.48 10.80 18.11
N PRO A 69 -2.51 11.19 17.35
CA PRO A 69 -2.29 11.84 16.06
C PRO A 69 -1.68 13.24 16.24
N VAL A 70 -0.59 13.50 15.52
CA VAL A 70 0.06 14.81 15.48
C VAL A 70 -0.84 15.81 14.75
N GLY A 71 -1.18 16.89 15.43
CA GLY A 71 -2.09 17.91 14.92
C GLY A 71 -3.58 17.59 15.11
N GLY A 72 -3.91 16.52 15.84
CA GLY A 72 -5.29 16.10 16.11
C GLY A 72 -5.82 15.08 15.09
N VAL A 73 -7.07 14.70 15.25
CA VAL A 73 -7.79 13.80 14.33
C VAL A 73 -7.81 14.43 12.94
N LYS A 74 -7.47 13.65 11.91
CA LYS A 74 -7.36 14.11 10.52
C LYS A 74 -8.70 13.96 9.81
N ASP A 75 -9.20 15.04 9.23
CA ASP A 75 -10.40 14.98 8.39
C ASP A 75 -9.99 14.65 6.95
N LEU A 76 -10.57 13.58 6.39
CA LEU A 76 -10.38 13.13 5.02
C LEU A 76 -11.74 13.03 4.32
N SER A 77 -11.87 13.65 3.15
CA SER A 77 -13.14 13.68 2.38
C SER A 77 -12.97 13.03 1.02
N PHE A 78 -13.96 12.21 0.65
CA PHE A 78 -14.02 11.44 -0.58
C PHE A 78 -15.45 11.50 -1.13
N GLU A 79 -15.61 11.14 -2.41
CA GLU A 79 -16.91 10.94 -3.05
C GLU A 79 -17.20 9.43 -3.17
N GLU A 80 -18.47 9.05 -3.23
CA GLU A 80 -18.82 7.65 -3.50
C GLU A 80 -18.20 7.18 -4.81
N GLY A 81 -17.59 6.00 -4.78
CA GLY A 81 -16.86 5.43 -5.93
C GLY A 81 -15.39 5.81 -6.02
N ASP A 82 -14.91 6.77 -5.22
CA ASP A 82 -13.50 7.10 -5.14
C ASP A 82 -12.64 5.96 -4.56
N ARG A 83 -11.33 6.14 -4.65
CA ARG A 83 -10.37 5.34 -3.89
C ARG A 83 -9.97 6.08 -2.62
N ILE A 84 -10.36 5.55 -1.48
CA ILE A 84 -9.86 6.00 -0.17
C ILE A 84 -8.42 5.54 -0.03
N ARG A 85 -7.49 6.51 0.05
CA ARG A 85 -6.07 6.24 0.28
C ARG A 85 -5.52 7.13 1.37
N PHE A 86 -4.91 6.52 2.37
CA PHE A 86 -4.14 7.23 3.38
C PHE A 86 -3.06 6.33 3.97
N LYS A 87 -2.03 6.96 4.51
CA LYS A 87 -0.91 6.30 5.19
C LYS A 87 -0.93 6.68 6.66
N VAL A 88 -0.64 5.73 7.51
CA VAL A 88 -0.38 5.98 8.94
C VAL A 88 1.07 5.65 9.23
N GLU A 89 1.77 6.57 9.87
CA GLU A 89 3.11 6.39 10.43
C GLU A 89 2.99 6.45 11.95
N SER A 90 3.55 5.48 12.67
CA SER A 90 3.39 5.38 14.12
C SER A 90 4.69 5.06 14.81
N ASP A 91 4.98 5.74 15.91
CA ASP A 91 6.10 5.44 16.81
C ASP A 91 5.76 4.34 17.84
N VAL A 92 4.50 3.91 17.88
CA VAL A 92 4.02 2.83 18.74
C VAL A 92 3.41 1.72 17.88
N SER A 93 3.48 0.47 18.37
CA SER A 93 2.73 -0.63 17.77
C SER A 93 1.26 -0.57 18.18
N ASP A 94 0.38 -0.84 17.23
CA ASP A 94 -1.08 -0.91 17.42
C ASP A 94 -1.75 -1.59 16.22
N GLU A 95 -3.02 -1.89 16.31
CA GLU A 95 -3.87 -2.21 15.18
C GLU A 95 -4.67 -0.96 14.78
N ILE A 96 -4.70 -0.64 13.49
CA ILE A 96 -5.50 0.46 12.97
C ILE A 96 -6.80 -0.11 12.43
N HIS A 97 -7.91 0.33 12.98
CA HIS A 97 -9.25 -0.08 12.60
C HIS A 97 -9.99 1.06 11.90
N VAL A 98 -10.51 0.79 10.69
CA VAL A 98 -11.41 1.69 9.97
C VAL A 98 -12.84 1.18 10.16
N HIS A 99 -13.59 1.84 11.01
CA HIS A 99 -14.98 1.50 11.32
C HIS A 99 -15.89 1.61 10.09
N GLY A 100 -16.92 0.79 10.04
CA GLY A 100 -17.88 0.76 8.94
C GLY A 100 -17.42 0.02 7.68
N TYR A 101 -16.13 0.07 7.38
CA TYR A 101 -15.49 -0.76 6.36
C TYR A 101 -14.91 -2.05 6.94
N ASP A 102 -14.80 -2.15 8.26
CA ASP A 102 -14.27 -3.30 8.99
C ASP A 102 -12.88 -3.73 8.51
N LEU A 103 -12.03 -2.72 8.25
CA LEU A 103 -10.66 -2.92 7.79
C LEU A 103 -9.69 -2.71 8.93
N MET A 104 -8.89 -3.74 9.20
CA MET A 104 -7.88 -3.73 10.25
C MET A 104 -6.49 -3.96 9.66
N LYS A 105 -5.49 -3.24 10.16
CA LYS A 105 -4.08 -3.42 9.80
C LYS A 105 -3.17 -3.11 10.97
N ASP A 106 -2.26 -4.04 11.26
CA ASP A 106 -1.21 -3.82 12.24
C ASP A 106 -0.20 -2.77 11.76
N VAL A 107 0.26 -1.95 12.69
CA VAL A 107 1.41 -1.06 12.51
C VAL A 107 2.44 -1.34 13.60
N GLU A 108 3.68 -1.58 13.20
CA GLU A 108 4.80 -1.73 14.12
C GLU A 108 5.30 -0.38 14.62
N ALA A 109 5.92 -0.37 15.81
CA ALA A 109 6.55 0.84 16.34
C ALA A 109 7.66 1.35 15.41
N GLY A 110 7.57 2.59 14.99
CA GLY A 110 8.46 3.21 13.99
C GLY A 110 8.15 2.80 12.56
N GLY A 111 7.05 2.09 12.34
CA GLY A 111 6.61 1.61 11.04
C GLY A 111 5.53 2.47 10.38
N SER A 112 5.00 1.95 9.29
CA SER A 112 3.88 2.58 8.61
C SER A 112 3.02 1.57 7.88
N VAL A 113 1.74 1.90 7.73
CA VAL A 113 0.76 1.11 7.00
C VAL A 113 -0.04 2.01 6.05
N THR A 114 -0.39 1.49 4.88
CA THR A 114 -1.22 2.21 3.91
C THR A 114 -2.55 1.50 3.73
N PHE A 115 -3.62 2.28 3.81
CA PHE A 115 -4.96 1.87 3.41
C PHE A 115 -5.20 2.28 1.96
N ASP A 116 -5.84 1.39 1.20
CA ASP A 116 -6.21 1.61 -0.20
C ASP A 116 -7.42 0.72 -0.52
N PHE A 117 -8.61 1.31 -0.52
CA PHE A 117 -9.89 0.60 -0.72
C PHE A 117 -10.92 1.51 -1.39
N PRO A 118 -11.97 0.96 -2.03
CA PRO A 118 -13.00 1.77 -2.67
C PRO A 118 -13.97 2.38 -1.65
N ALA A 119 -14.39 3.63 -1.89
CA ALA A 119 -15.44 4.32 -1.14
C ALA A 119 -16.82 3.83 -1.61
N THR A 120 -17.31 2.74 -1.02
CA THR A 120 -18.55 2.07 -1.43
C THR A 120 -19.73 2.33 -0.49
N ILE A 121 -19.52 3.05 0.58
CA ILE A 121 -20.52 3.32 1.60
C ILE A 121 -20.45 4.81 1.91
N GLU A 122 -21.56 5.53 1.71
CA GLU A 122 -21.71 6.93 2.11
C GLU A 122 -21.76 7.05 3.63
N GLY A 123 -21.21 8.14 4.17
CA GLY A 123 -21.28 8.42 5.60
C GLY A 123 -19.99 8.96 6.16
N VAL A 124 -19.91 8.94 7.50
CA VAL A 124 -18.75 9.36 8.25
C VAL A 124 -18.23 8.15 9.05
N PHE A 125 -16.96 7.86 8.87
CA PHE A 125 -16.30 6.69 9.43
C PHE A 125 -15.06 7.11 10.23
N GLU A 126 -14.82 6.43 11.34
CA GLU A 126 -13.66 6.66 12.18
C GLU A 126 -12.55 5.67 11.86
N ALA A 127 -11.31 6.17 11.82
CA ALA A 127 -10.12 5.33 11.91
C ALA A 127 -9.46 5.56 13.27
N GLU A 128 -9.18 4.47 14.00
CA GLU A 128 -8.59 4.56 15.33
C GLU A 128 -7.43 3.59 15.53
N LEU A 129 -6.62 3.87 16.55
CA LEU A 129 -5.72 2.89 17.16
C LEU A 129 -6.56 2.00 18.06
N GLU A 130 -6.78 0.74 17.65
CA GLU A 130 -7.76 -0.16 18.25
C GLU A 130 -7.45 -0.48 19.72
N GLU A 131 -6.19 -0.78 20.04
CA GLU A 131 -5.80 -1.12 21.41
C GLU A 131 -5.91 0.08 22.37
N ARG A 132 -5.69 1.30 21.83
CA ARG A 132 -5.72 2.54 22.61
C ARG A 132 -7.06 3.23 22.59
N LYS A 133 -7.98 2.81 21.75
CA LYS A 133 -9.26 3.49 21.50
C LYS A 133 -9.05 4.98 21.21
N GLN A 134 -8.04 5.25 20.38
CA GLN A 134 -7.63 6.61 20.06
C GLN A 134 -7.97 6.93 18.59
N PRO A 135 -8.96 7.78 18.32
CA PRO A 135 -9.26 8.26 16.99
C PRO A 135 -8.04 8.98 16.37
N ILE A 136 -7.74 8.65 15.11
CA ILE A 136 -6.65 9.26 14.34
C ILE A 136 -7.13 9.94 13.06
N ALA A 137 -8.24 9.51 12.50
CA ALA A 137 -8.87 10.17 11.37
C ALA A 137 -10.39 9.99 11.37
N GLU A 138 -11.06 10.94 10.71
CA GLU A 138 -12.45 10.86 10.28
C GLU A 138 -12.50 10.87 8.76
N LEU A 139 -13.20 9.88 8.18
CA LEU A 139 -13.34 9.68 6.75
C LEU A 139 -14.79 10.01 6.37
N THR A 140 -15.00 11.08 5.63
CA THR A 140 -16.31 11.43 5.09
C THR A 140 -16.41 10.95 3.65
N VAL A 141 -17.43 10.15 3.33
CA VAL A 141 -17.78 9.75 1.96
C VAL A 141 -19.09 10.43 1.60
N ASN A 142 -19.02 11.35 0.67
CA ASN A 142 -20.17 12.10 0.14
C ASN A 142 -20.86 11.30 -0.99
N PRO A 143 -22.18 11.54 -1.18
CA PRO A 143 -22.93 10.96 -2.29
C PRO A 143 -22.49 11.47 -3.66
#